data_0c4cec0702a0bf91ddc8e299e8e8d13e
#
_entry.id   0c4cec0702a0bf91ddc8e299e8e8d13e
#
_cell.length_a   1.000
_cell.length_b   1.000
_cell.length_c   1.000
_cell.angle_alpha   90.00
_cell.angle_beta   90.00
_cell.angle_gamma   90.00
#
_symmetry.space_group_name_H-M   'P 1'
#
loop_
_entity.id
_entity.type
_entity.pdbx_description
1 polymer ?
#
loop_
_entity_poly.entity_id
_entity_poly.type
_entity_poly.pdbx_seq_one_letter_code
_entity_poly.pdbx_strand_id
1 'polypeptide(L)'
;MKIIEDRRALHRIPELDNDLPQTMAYLEQALAGLNCRVFSPMQSALCAWFEFGQETAIAFRSDADALPILEKTGAAFASCHPGKMHACGHDGHMAIALELARRLNEKKTLPHNVLIVFQPAEETTGGAKALCQTGVFDRYKVEAIFGLHLWPGLPEGQIASRAEEMMARSCEVKVDVLGRSAHIARAEEGLDALEAGAKFYLRALDMERKMPKEVFRLLKFGKFQSGRVCNAISDHTHMEGSLRAFQDDIFYGMRQSLLDIAAQVERESGCTVQVDMNEGYPAVMNPPALYERVKQAVSFRELDAPMMITEDFSWYQQFLPGLFFLLGAGDVPALHSDDFHFNEQILVKGADFFEELAEKFL
;
A
#
# COMPACT_ATOMS: atom_id res chain seq x y z
N MET A 1 -7.74 27.08 -8.31
CA MET A 1 -6.34 26.82 -7.92
C MET A 1 -5.86 25.65 -8.73
N LYS A 2 -4.65 25.75 -9.29
CA LYS A 2 -4.13 24.75 -10.24
C LYS A 2 -4.09 23.34 -9.65
N ILE A 3 -3.71 23.17 -8.39
CA ILE A 3 -3.70 21.88 -7.69
C ILE A 3 -5.08 21.17 -7.69
N ILE A 4 -6.18 21.93 -7.53
CA ILE A 4 -7.54 21.38 -7.61
C ILE A 4 -7.92 21.01 -9.05
N GLU A 5 -7.49 21.81 -10.02
CA GLU A 5 -7.72 21.53 -11.45
C GLU A 5 -6.99 20.24 -11.87
N ASP A 6 -5.75 20.06 -11.43
CA ASP A 6 -4.97 18.85 -11.70
C ASP A 6 -5.62 17.61 -11.06
N ARG A 7 -5.99 17.69 -9.78
CA ARG A 7 -6.70 16.60 -9.09
C ARG A 7 -7.95 16.18 -9.87
N ARG A 8 -8.80 17.14 -10.26
CA ARG A 8 -10.04 16.87 -10.98
C ARG A 8 -9.81 16.33 -12.39
N ALA A 9 -8.75 16.77 -13.06
CA ALA A 9 -8.38 16.24 -14.36
C ALA A 9 -7.91 14.79 -14.27
N LEU A 10 -7.04 14.47 -13.30
CA LEU A 10 -6.57 13.12 -13.03
C LEU A 10 -7.71 12.18 -12.57
N HIS A 11 -8.61 12.68 -11.72
CA HIS A 11 -9.78 11.90 -11.27
C HIS A 11 -10.68 11.44 -12.43
N ARG A 12 -10.74 12.19 -13.52
CA ARG A 12 -11.54 11.84 -14.70
C ARG A 12 -10.94 10.72 -15.56
N ILE A 13 -9.64 10.44 -15.42
CA ILE A 13 -8.89 9.50 -16.26
C ILE A 13 -8.24 8.36 -15.44
N PRO A 14 -8.96 7.72 -14.48
CA PRO A 14 -8.36 6.67 -13.66
C PRO A 14 -7.93 5.48 -14.50
N GLU A 15 -6.70 5.03 -14.30
CA GLU A 15 -6.09 3.88 -14.96
C GLU A 15 -5.57 2.91 -13.90
N LEU A 16 -5.40 1.64 -14.25
CA LEU A 16 -5.15 0.58 -13.27
C LEU A 16 -3.75 0.01 -13.42
N ASP A 17 -3.17 -0.40 -12.28
CA ASP A 17 -1.94 -1.19 -12.22
C ASP A 17 -0.76 -0.52 -12.95
N ASN A 18 -0.14 -1.20 -13.89
CA ASN A 18 1.00 -0.73 -14.69
C ASN A 18 0.61 -0.21 -16.08
N ASP A 19 -0.66 0.07 -16.33
CA ASP A 19 -1.16 0.57 -17.63
C ASP A 19 -1.80 1.96 -17.47
N LEU A 20 -0.94 2.99 -17.39
CA LEU A 20 -1.30 4.37 -17.04
C LEU A 20 -0.96 5.39 -18.17
N PRO A 21 -1.25 5.13 -19.46
CA PRO A 21 -0.79 6.01 -20.56
C PRO A 21 -1.36 7.41 -20.50
N GLN A 22 -2.64 7.61 -20.14
CA GLN A 22 -3.26 8.93 -20.06
C GLN A 22 -2.78 9.71 -18.85
N THR A 23 -2.64 9.01 -17.71
CA THR A 23 -2.10 9.58 -16.48
C THR A 23 -0.67 10.08 -16.69
N MET A 24 0.20 9.25 -17.27
CA MET A 24 1.59 9.65 -17.58
C MET A 24 1.65 10.81 -18.56
N ALA A 25 0.85 10.79 -19.62
CA ALA A 25 0.78 11.91 -20.59
C ALA A 25 0.32 13.21 -19.93
N TYR A 26 -0.65 13.15 -19.02
CA TYR A 26 -1.09 14.32 -18.25
C TYR A 26 0.03 14.87 -17.36
N LEU A 27 0.73 13.99 -16.63
CA LEU A 27 1.84 14.37 -15.74
C LEU A 27 2.99 14.99 -16.53
N GLU A 28 3.39 14.39 -17.67
CA GLU A 28 4.41 14.95 -18.57
C GLU A 28 4.02 16.36 -19.07
N GLN A 29 2.77 16.53 -19.50
CA GLN A 29 2.27 17.82 -19.93
C GLN A 29 2.25 18.85 -18.80
N ALA A 30 1.86 18.46 -17.59
CA ALA A 30 1.80 19.35 -16.43
C ALA A 30 3.20 19.80 -15.95
N LEU A 31 4.22 18.97 -16.16
CA LEU A 31 5.62 19.26 -15.86
C LEU A 31 6.33 19.99 -16.99
N ALA A 32 5.73 20.04 -18.20
CA ALA A 32 6.34 20.73 -19.34
C ALA A 32 6.50 22.22 -19.07
N GLY A 33 7.70 22.74 -19.37
CA GLY A 33 8.05 24.15 -19.13
C GLY A 33 8.58 24.48 -17.74
N LEU A 34 8.56 23.51 -16.79
CA LEU A 34 9.28 23.65 -15.52
C LEU A 34 10.77 23.36 -15.73
N ASN A 35 11.61 24.01 -14.94
CA ASN A 35 13.06 23.81 -14.98
C ASN A 35 13.47 22.50 -14.29
N CYS A 36 12.97 21.38 -14.81
CA CYS A 36 13.28 20.03 -14.34
C CYS A 36 13.54 19.10 -15.51
N ARG A 37 14.26 18.00 -15.27
CA ARG A 37 14.42 16.93 -16.22
C ARG A 37 13.37 15.84 -15.95
N VAL A 38 12.43 15.67 -16.88
CA VAL A 38 11.41 14.63 -16.82
C VAL A 38 11.93 13.38 -17.55
N PHE A 39 11.76 12.21 -16.96
CA PHE A 39 12.16 10.93 -17.55
C PHE A 39 11.38 9.76 -16.93
N SER A 40 11.26 8.66 -17.67
CA SER A 40 10.60 7.43 -17.23
C SER A 40 11.67 6.36 -16.91
N PRO A 41 11.83 5.94 -15.64
CA PRO A 41 12.78 4.88 -15.27
C PRO A 41 12.27 3.49 -15.63
N MET A 42 10.96 3.30 -15.73
CA MET A 42 10.27 2.07 -16.12
C MET A 42 8.89 2.40 -16.69
N GLN A 43 8.21 1.40 -17.27
CA GLN A 43 6.84 1.56 -17.78
C GLN A 43 5.91 2.15 -16.71
N SER A 44 5.10 3.12 -17.10
CA SER A 44 4.10 3.80 -16.27
C SER A 44 4.64 4.43 -14.98
N ALA A 45 5.95 4.67 -14.90
CA ALA A 45 6.56 5.50 -13.87
C ALA A 45 7.16 6.76 -14.49
N LEU A 46 7.03 7.90 -13.81
CA LEU A 46 7.58 9.17 -14.23
C LEU A 46 8.39 9.80 -13.10
N CYS A 47 9.51 10.40 -13.44
CA CYS A 47 10.34 11.14 -12.50
C CYS A 47 10.56 12.56 -12.99
N ALA A 48 10.54 13.54 -12.06
CA ALA A 48 10.95 14.91 -12.32
C ALA A 48 12.13 15.28 -11.42
N TRP A 49 13.27 15.55 -12.04
CA TRP A 49 14.52 15.89 -11.37
C TRP A 49 14.74 17.40 -11.36
N PHE A 50 14.86 17.98 -10.18
CA PHE A 50 15.21 19.38 -9.94
C PHE A 50 16.63 19.46 -9.39
N GLU A 51 17.50 20.13 -10.14
CA GLU A 51 18.90 20.30 -9.80
C GLU A 51 19.14 21.66 -9.12
N PHE A 52 19.65 21.62 -7.89
CA PHE A 52 20.02 22.81 -7.10
C PHE A 52 21.53 22.89 -6.82
N GLY A 53 22.33 22.09 -7.54
CA GLY A 53 23.80 22.09 -7.43
C GLY A 53 24.32 21.39 -6.16
N GLN A 54 23.54 20.52 -5.56
CA GLN A 54 23.90 19.77 -4.35
C GLN A 54 24.53 18.42 -4.66
N GLU A 55 25.24 17.82 -3.70
CA GLU A 55 25.86 16.49 -3.86
C GLU A 55 24.86 15.36 -3.71
N THR A 56 23.83 15.56 -2.89
CA THR A 56 22.80 14.58 -2.57
C THR A 56 21.40 15.08 -2.96
N ALA A 57 20.43 14.19 -2.93
CA ALA A 57 19.05 14.49 -3.20
C ALA A 57 18.11 13.90 -2.14
N ILE A 58 16.91 14.45 -2.06
CA ILE A 58 15.76 13.82 -1.42
C ILE A 58 14.69 13.54 -2.45
N ALA A 59 13.85 12.52 -2.19
CA ALA A 59 12.75 12.17 -3.08
C ALA A 59 11.38 12.35 -2.43
N PHE A 60 10.38 12.71 -3.25
CA PHE A 60 8.97 12.74 -2.87
C PHE A 60 8.21 11.79 -3.77
N ARG A 61 7.48 10.84 -3.17
CA ARG A 61 6.73 9.81 -3.88
C ARG A 61 5.24 10.15 -3.92
N SER A 62 4.65 9.96 -5.06
CA SER A 62 3.20 9.85 -5.27
C SER A 62 2.91 8.55 -6.01
N ASP A 63 1.94 7.79 -5.53
CA ASP A 63 1.29 6.74 -6.28
C ASP A 63 0.41 7.33 -7.39
N ALA A 64 0.05 6.54 -8.41
CA ALA A 64 -0.61 7.05 -9.61
C ALA A 64 -1.72 6.15 -10.17
N ASP A 65 -1.83 4.90 -9.71
CA ASP A 65 -2.86 3.97 -10.15
C ASP A 65 -4.20 4.20 -9.45
N ALA A 66 -5.25 3.61 -9.98
CA ALA A 66 -6.62 3.66 -9.49
C ALA A 66 -7.17 2.26 -9.24
N LEU A 67 -8.41 2.19 -8.77
CA LEU A 67 -9.09 0.96 -8.40
C LEU A 67 -10.20 0.57 -9.39
N PRO A 68 -10.48 -0.74 -9.56
CA PRO A 68 -11.57 -1.22 -10.41
C PRO A 68 -12.94 -1.08 -9.71
N ILE A 69 -13.31 0.16 -9.40
CA ILE A 69 -14.53 0.53 -8.67
C ILE A 69 -15.43 1.40 -9.55
N LEU A 70 -16.72 1.09 -9.58
CA LEU A 70 -17.73 1.92 -10.26
C LEU A 70 -18.09 3.10 -9.36
N GLU A 71 -17.64 4.29 -9.75
CA GLU A 71 -17.84 5.52 -8.99
C GLU A 71 -19.31 5.90 -8.83
N LYS A 72 -19.69 6.34 -7.62
CA LYS A 72 -21.02 6.83 -7.26
C LYS A 72 -21.00 8.18 -6.53
N THR A 73 -19.91 8.93 -6.58
CA THR A 73 -19.78 10.24 -5.91
C THR A 73 -20.77 11.27 -6.43
N GLY A 74 -21.22 11.18 -7.69
CA GLY A 74 -22.03 12.21 -8.35
C GLY A 74 -21.28 13.52 -8.62
N ALA A 75 -19.96 13.52 -8.51
CA ALA A 75 -19.13 14.70 -8.74
C ALA A 75 -19.18 15.14 -10.20
N ALA A 76 -19.14 16.46 -10.45
CA ALA A 76 -19.09 17.01 -11.81
C ALA A 76 -17.81 16.63 -12.58
N PHE A 77 -16.81 16.15 -11.88
CA PHE A 77 -15.52 15.65 -12.40
C PHE A 77 -15.35 14.14 -12.19
N ALA A 78 -16.45 13.40 -12.04
CA ALA A 78 -16.42 11.95 -11.89
C ALA A 78 -15.66 11.27 -13.03
N SER A 79 -15.20 10.06 -12.78
CA SER A 79 -14.47 9.22 -13.74
C SER A 79 -15.16 9.15 -15.12
N CYS A 80 -14.38 9.31 -16.17
CA CYS A 80 -14.82 9.08 -17.55
C CYS A 80 -14.59 7.62 -18.00
N HIS A 81 -14.03 6.78 -17.13
CA HIS A 81 -13.74 5.37 -17.36
C HIS A 81 -14.67 4.50 -16.48
N PRO A 82 -15.84 4.06 -16.96
CA PRO A 82 -16.77 3.26 -16.18
C PRO A 82 -16.10 2.05 -15.55
N GLY A 83 -16.33 1.84 -14.24
CA GLY A 83 -15.72 0.74 -13.49
C GLY A 83 -14.30 0.99 -13.01
N LYS A 84 -13.79 2.23 -13.13
CA LYS A 84 -12.50 2.66 -12.56
C LYS A 84 -12.67 3.97 -11.80
N MET A 85 -12.01 4.10 -10.64
CA MET A 85 -12.10 5.28 -9.79
C MET A 85 -10.82 5.45 -8.97
N HIS A 86 -10.35 6.70 -8.78
CA HIS A 86 -9.37 7.03 -7.75
C HIS A 86 -10.01 7.02 -6.35
N ALA A 87 -10.41 5.82 -5.88
CA ALA A 87 -11.06 5.65 -4.58
C ALA A 87 -10.07 5.57 -3.40
N CYS A 88 -8.75 5.64 -3.67
CA CYS A 88 -7.71 5.75 -2.65
C CYS A 88 -7.08 7.16 -2.56
N GLY A 89 -7.46 8.08 -3.45
CA GLY A 89 -7.01 9.47 -3.41
C GLY A 89 -5.68 9.74 -4.11
N HIS A 90 -5.18 8.80 -4.92
CA HIS A 90 -3.90 8.95 -5.65
C HIS A 90 -3.90 10.12 -6.63
N ASP A 91 -5.06 10.51 -7.17
CA ASP A 91 -5.26 11.75 -7.91
C ASP A 91 -4.91 13.01 -7.09
N GLY A 92 -5.23 12.99 -5.79
CA GLY A 92 -4.83 14.01 -4.83
C GLY A 92 -3.32 14.01 -4.55
N HIS A 93 -2.72 12.82 -4.42
CA HIS A 93 -1.28 12.69 -4.19
C HIS A 93 -0.48 13.19 -5.41
N MET A 94 -0.89 12.84 -6.62
CA MET A 94 -0.30 13.36 -7.85
C MET A 94 -0.44 14.88 -7.95
N ALA A 95 -1.59 15.44 -7.59
CA ALA A 95 -1.81 16.88 -7.58
C ALA A 95 -0.92 17.61 -6.57
N ILE A 96 -0.68 17.03 -5.38
CA ILE A 96 0.28 17.54 -4.39
C ILE A 96 1.69 17.54 -4.98
N ALA A 97 2.12 16.44 -5.60
CA ALA A 97 3.43 16.32 -6.21
C ALA A 97 3.64 17.30 -7.38
N LEU A 98 2.62 17.52 -8.22
CA LEU A 98 2.65 18.54 -9.27
C LEU A 98 2.72 19.97 -8.72
N GLU A 99 2.02 20.25 -7.64
CA GLU A 99 2.09 21.57 -6.98
C GLU A 99 3.47 21.79 -6.37
N LEU A 100 4.04 20.77 -5.72
CA LEU A 100 5.42 20.80 -5.24
C LEU A 100 6.37 21.11 -6.42
N ALA A 101 6.22 20.44 -7.57
CA ALA A 101 7.05 20.68 -8.73
C ALA A 101 7.03 22.15 -9.20
N ARG A 102 5.86 22.80 -9.21
CA ARG A 102 5.72 24.22 -9.57
C ARG A 102 6.42 25.12 -8.56
N ARG A 103 6.29 24.85 -7.28
CA ARG A 103 6.93 25.62 -6.21
C ARG A 103 8.45 25.47 -6.24
N LEU A 104 8.95 24.26 -6.50
CA LEU A 104 10.38 23.99 -6.69
C LEU A 104 10.94 24.76 -7.89
N ASN A 105 10.15 24.90 -8.96
CA ASN A 105 10.55 25.69 -10.15
C ASN A 105 10.81 27.18 -9.84
N GLU A 106 10.23 27.71 -8.77
CA GLU A 106 10.43 29.10 -8.33
C GLU A 106 11.63 29.27 -7.39
N LYS A 107 12.18 28.16 -6.87
CA LYS A 107 13.32 28.21 -5.93
C LYS A 107 14.64 28.37 -6.70
N LYS A 108 15.55 29.14 -6.13
CA LYS A 108 16.91 29.33 -6.65
C LYS A 108 17.92 28.37 -6.04
N THR A 109 17.68 27.97 -4.79
CA THR A 109 18.56 27.08 -4.06
C THR A 109 17.76 26.32 -3.02
N LEU A 110 18.16 25.08 -2.76
CA LEU A 110 17.67 24.20 -1.68
C LEU A 110 18.85 23.45 -1.09
N PRO A 111 18.73 22.88 0.13
CA PRO A 111 19.80 22.10 0.75
C PRO A 111 20.10 20.79 0.02
N HIS A 112 19.14 20.26 -0.77
CA HIS A 112 19.27 19.04 -1.57
C HIS A 112 18.76 19.26 -3.00
N ASN A 113 19.21 18.44 -3.94
CA ASN A 113 18.48 18.24 -5.19
C ASN A 113 17.16 17.49 -4.88
N VAL A 114 16.17 17.60 -5.74
CA VAL A 114 14.86 16.97 -5.48
C VAL A 114 14.45 16.06 -6.63
N LEU A 115 14.06 14.83 -6.29
CA LEU A 115 13.46 13.88 -7.21
C LEU A 115 11.98 13.68 -6.85
N ILE A 116 11.06 14.09 -7.72
CA ILE A 116 9.65 13.74 -7.59
C ILE A 116 9.42 12.46 -8.37
N VAL A 117 8.70 11.50 -7.77
CA VAL A 117 8.45 10.16 -8.31
C VAL A 117 6.96 9.92 -8.38
N PHE A 118 6.45 9.62 -9.58
CA PHE A 118 5.10 9.13 -9.82
C PHE A 118 5.18 7.63 -10.09
N GLN A 119 4.59 6.85 -9.20
CA GLN A 119 4.73 5.40 -9.12
C GLN A 119 3.44 4.71 -9.54
N PRO A 120 3.46 3.67 -10.41
CA PRO A 120 2.30 2.83 -10.72
C PRO A 120 2.09 1.71 -9.69
N ALA A 121 0.96 1.01 -9.79
CA ALA A 121 0.69 -0.32 -9.25
C ALA A 121 0.83 -0.44 -7.72
N GLU A 122 0.51 0.60 -6.95
CA GLU A 122 0.48 0.50 -5.48
C GLU A 122 -0.58 -0.51 -5.02
N GLU A 123 -1.77 -0.46 -5.63
CA GLU A 123 -2.98 -1.21 -5.26
C GLU A 123 -2.93 -2.70 -5.66
N THR A 124 -1.90 -3.13 -6.37
CA THR A 124 -1.85 -4.47 -6.98
C THR A 124 -0.54 -5.21 -6.74
N THR A 125 0.44 -5.01 -7.61
CA THR A 125 1.69 -5.79 -7.63
C THR A 125 2.85 -5.14 -6.86
N GLY A 126 2.71 -3.86 -6.48
CA GLY A 126 3.73 -3.09 -5.79
C GLY A 126 4.80 -2.53 -6.74
N GLY A 127 4.52 -1.36 -7.35
CA GLY A 127 5.44 -0.71 -8.27
C GLY A 127 6.72 -0.20 -7.62
N ALA A 128 6.71 0.08 -6.31
CA ALA A 128 7.85 0.60 -5.56
C ALA A 128 9.09 -0.32 -5.65
N LYS A 129 8.92 -1.64 -5.49
CA LYS A 129 10.02 -2.61 -5.60
C LYS A 129 10.69 -2.56 -6.97
N ALA A 130 9.89 -2.61 -8.03
CA ALA A 130 10.39 -2.54 -9.40
C ALA A 130 11.12 -1.22 -9.68
N LEU A 131 10.58 -0.11 -9.18
CA LEU A 131 11.19 1.21 -9.31
C LEU A 131 12.55 1.28 -8.58
N CYS A 132 12.67 0.76 -7.37
CA CYS A 132 13.95 0.66 -6.66
C CYS A 132 14.98 -0.13 -7.46
N GLN A 133 14.57 -1.25 -8.05
CA GLN A 133 15.45 -2.13 -8.86
C GLN A 133 15.98 -1.48 -10.14
N THR A 134 15.39 -0.36 -10.60
CA THR A 134 15.95 0.41 -11.72
C THR A 134 17.27 1.11 -11.39
N GLY A 135 17.63 1.21 -10.11
CA GLY A 135 18.81 1.93 -9.61
C GLY A 135 18.68 3.46 -9.70
N VAL A 136 17.46 3.99 -9.89
CA VAL A 136 17.22 5.44 -10.04
C VAL A 136 17.66 6.22 -8.81
N PHE A 137 17.43 5.68 -7.61
CA PHE A 137 17.76 6.36 -6.35
C PHE A 137 19.28 6.45 -6.14
N ASP A 138 20.02 5.41 -6.42
CA ASP A 138 21.50 5.41 -6.36
C ASP A 138 22.09 6.37 -7.41
N ARG A 139 21.56 6.33 -8.63
CA ARG A 139 21.98 7.19 -9.73
C ARG A 139 21.88 8.68 -9.40
N TYR A 140 20.82 9.07 -8.67
CA TYR A 140 20.57 10.46 -8.26
C TYR A 140 21.02 10.74 -6.85
N LYS A 141 21.72 9.81 -6.18
CA LYS A 141 22.22 9.93 -4.80
C LYS A 141 21.12 10.38 -3.82
N VAL A 142 19.96 9.73 -3.92
CA VAL A 142 18.82 10.00 -3.03
C VAL A 142 19.15 9.44 -1.65
N GLU A 143 19.23 10.28 -0.63
CA GLU A 143 19.53 9.87 0.74
C GLU A 143 18.29 9.62 1.60
N ALA A 144 17.15 10.18 1.21
CA ALA A 144 15.87 9.93 1.87
C ALA A 144 14.69 10.09 0.89
N ILE A 145 13.64 9.30 1.11
CA ILE A 145 12.38 9.37 0.34
C ILE A 145 11.20 9.63 1.29
N PHE A 146 10.28 10.49 0.85
CA PHE A 146 9.11 10.88 1.62
C PHE A 146 7.83 10.55 0.83
N GLY A 147 6.87 9.89 1.49
CA GLY A 147 5.54 9.61 0.97
C GLY A 147 4.46 10.21 1.87
N LEU A 148 3.31 10.53 1.28
CA LEU A 148 2.17 11.07 1.99
C LEU A 148 0.89 10.45 1.41
N HIS A 149 -0.03 10.03 2.28
CA HIS A 149 -1.31 9.44 1.88
C HIS A 149 -2.49 10.18 2.54
N LEU A 150 -3.53 10.43 1.78
CA LEU A 150 -4.81 10.95 2.28
C LEU A 150 -5.44 9.95 3.26
N TRP A 151 -5.95 10.46 4.41
CA TRP A 151 -6.40 9.57 5.48
C TRP A 151 -7.74 9.99 6.08
N PRO A 152 -8.85 9.26 5.80
CA PRO A 152 -10.12 9.43 6.50
C PRO A 152 -9.98 9.23 8.01
N GLY A 153 -10.73 10.00 8.80
CA GLY A 153 -10.75 9.91 10.26
C GLY A 153 -9.69 10.74 10.98
N LEU A 154 -8.64 11.21 10.28
CA LEU A 154 -7.77 12.28 10.81
C LEU A 154 -8.38 13.65 10.51
N PRO A 155 -8.22 14.65 11.39
CA PRO A 155 -8.71 16.01 11.16
C PRO A 155 -8.22 16.58 9.82
N GLU A 156 -9.09 17.30 9.09
CA GLU A 156 -8.78 17.89 7.79
C GLU A 156 -7.47 18.70 7.79
N GLY A 157 -6.58 18.37 6.86
CA GLY A 157 -5.31 19.05 6.64
C GLY A 157 -4.25 18.79 7.71
N GLN A 158 -4.53 17.92 8.70
CA GLN A 158 -3.53 17.52 9.70
C GLN A 158 -2.55 16.53 9.08
N ILE A 159 -1.26 16.86 9.15
CA ILE A 159 -0.20 15.89 8.84
C ILE A 159 0.09 15.06 10.08
N ALA A 160 0.22 13.74 9.91
CA ALA A 160 0.54 12.83 11.00
C ALA A 160 1.53 11.75 10.54
N SER A 161 2.35 11.26 11.47
CA SER A 161 3.26 10.13 11.27
C SER A 161 3.63 9.53 12.63
N ARG A 162 4.42 8.46 12.65
CA ARG A 162 5.01 7.90 13.86
C ARG A 162 6.38 7.30 13.57
N ALA A 163 7.21 7.23 14.58
CA ALA A 163 8.46 6.51 14.51
C ALA A 163 8.21 4.98 14.56
N GLU A 164 9.14 4.22 14.01
CA GLU A 164 9.11 2.75 13.98
C GLU A 164 7.91 2.19 13.22
N GLU A 165 7.11 1.32 13.83
CA GLU A 165 5.99 0.64 13.19
C GLU A 165 4.91 1.64 12.76
N MET A 166 4.67 1.78 11.46
CA MET A 166 3.65 2.66 10.88
C MET A 166 2.50 1.85 10.30
N MET A 167 2.80 0.96 9.34
CA MET A 167 1.84 0.08 8.68
C MET A 167 2.36 -1.35 8.61
N ALA A 168 1.45 -2.33 8.68
CA ALA A 168 1.81 -3.72 8.82
C ALA A 168 2.38 -4.33 7.54
N ARG A 169 3.25 -5.33 7.70
CA ARG A 169 3.53 -6.33 6.68
C ARG A 169 2.29 -7.21 6.48
N SER A 170 1.98 -7.60 5.24
CA SER A 170 0.90 -8.55 4.97
C SER A 170 1.27 -9.59 3.94
N CYS A 171 0.55 -10.71 3.96
CA CYS A 171 0.43 -11.61 2.82
C CYS A 171 -0.98 -12.21 2.76
N GLU A 172 -1.38 -12.61 1.56
CA GLU A 172 -2.52 -13.49 1.37
C GLU A 172 -2.15 -14.90 1.80
N VAL A 173 -3.11 -15.60 2.40
CA VAL A 173 -3.00 -17.00 2.80
C VAL A 173 -4.09 -17.77 2.09
N LYS A 174 -3.72 -18.69 1.19
CA LYS A 174 -4.64 -19.61 0.50
C LYS A 174 -4.36 -21.02 0.98
N VAL A 175 -5.41 -21.75 1.33
CA VAL A 175 -5.30 -23.12 1.83
C VAL A 175 -6.26 -24.01 1.05
N ASP A 176 -5.73 -25.05 0.41
CA ASP A 176 -6.47 -26.08 -0.26
C ASP A 176 -6.26 -27.41 0.43
N VAL A 177 -7.35 -28.00 0.91
CA VAL A 177 -7.38 -29.34 1.50
C VAL A 177 -7.99 -30.29 0.51
N LEU A 178 -7.20 -31.25 0.05
CA LEU A 178 -7.58 -32.23 -0.94
C LEU A 178 -7.82 -33.58 -0.27
N GLY A 179 -9.05 -34.05 -0.34
CA GLY A 179 -9.51 -35.31 0.22
C GLY A 179 -9.97 -36.29 -0.86
N ARG A 180 -10.89 -37.17 -0.50
CA ARG A 180 -11.51 -38.11 -1.40
C ARG A 180 -12.98 -38.30 -1.03
N SER A 181 -13.89 -38.06 -1.99
CA SER A 181 -15.32 -38.22 -1.77
C SER A 181 -15.70 -39.68 -1.55
N ALA A 182 -16.70 -39.91 -0.70
CA ALA A 182 -17.35 -41.16 -0.48
C ALA A 182 -18.82 -40.91 -0.11
N HIS A 183 -19.67 -41.97 -0.23
CA HIS A 183 -21.04 -41.87 0.24
C HIS A 183 -21.05 -41.62 1.77
N ILE A 184 -21.90 -40.71 2.26
CA ILE A 184 -21.87 -40.28 3.69
C ILE A 184 -22.01 -41.45 4.66
N ALA A 185 -22.80 -42.52 4.30
CA ALA A 185 -22.96 -43.71 5.12
C ALA A 185 -21.77 -44.69 5.06
N ARG A 186 -20.74 -44.37 4.25
CA ARG A 186 -19.48 -45.11 4.09
C ARG A 186 -18.31 -44.15 4.15
N ALA A 187 -18.35 -43.26 5.14
CA ALA A 187 -17.39 -42.17 5.29
C ALA A 187 -15.94 -42.68 5.41
N GLU A 188 -15.74 -43.86 6.00
CA GLU A 188 -14.45 -44.53 6.14
C GLU A 188 -13.76 -44.89 4.81
N GLU A 189 -14.47 -44.88 3.70
CA GLU A 189 -13.89 -45.07 2.37
C GLU A 189 -13.37 -43.74 1.74
N GLY A 190 -13.73 -42.61 2.35
CA GLY A 190 -13.32 -41.26 1.94
C GLY A 190 -12.11 -40.72 2.70
N LEU A 191 -11.76 -39.51 2.35
CA LEU A 191 -10.86 -38.62 3.15
C LEU A 191 -11.60 -37.29 3.26
N ASP A 192 -12.04 -36.93 4.46
CA ASP A 192 -12.94 -35.80 4.69
C ASP A 192 -12.17 -34.46 4.68
N ALA A 193 -12.21 -33.77 3.53
CA ALA A 193 -11.59 -32.45 3.39
C ALA A 193 -12.30 -31.37 4.21
N LEU A 194 -13.60 -31.51 4.52
CA LEU A 194 -14.32 -30.56 5.36
C LEU A 194 -13.84 -30.63 6.81
N GLU A 195 -13.75 -31.86 7.37
CA GLU A 195 -13.24 -32.06 8.73
C GLU A 195 -11.78 -31.59 8.84
N ALA A 196 -10.93 -31.99 7.88
CA ALA A 196 -9.52 -31.60 7.85
C ALA A 196 -9.34 -30.08 7.73
N GLY A 197 -10.11 -29.40 6.86
CA GLY A 197 -10.12 -27.97 6.73
C GLY A 197 -10.58 -27.24 8.00
N ALA A 198 -11.63 -27.75 8.66
CA ALA A 198 -12.10 -27.21 9.93
C ALA A 198 -11.03 -27.33 11.04
N LYS A 199 -10.31 -28.47 11.09
CA LYS A 199 -9.18 -28.66 12.04
C LYS A 199 -8.05 -27.67 11.77
N PHE A 200 -7.68 -27.48 10.50
CA PHE A 200 -6.68 -26.49 10.11
C PHE A 200 -7.09 -25.08 10.58
N TYR A 201 -8.28 -24.65 10.21
CA TYR A 201 -8.81 -23.33 10.54
C TYR A 201 -8.80 -23.06 12.04
N LEU A 202 -9.32 -24.00 12.85
CA LEU A 202 -9.39 -23.84 14.31
C LEU A 202 -8.00 -23.78 14.94
N ARG A 203 -7.04 -24.59 14.47
CA ARG A 203 -5.65 -24.58 14.95
C ARG A 203 -4.93 -23.29 14.58
N ALA A 204 -5.14 -22.80 13.36
CA ALA A 204 -4.58 -21.53 12.92
C ALA A 204 -5.07 -20.35 13.77
N LEU A 205 -6.37 -20.30 14.08
CA LEU A 205 -6.92 -19.29 14.98
C LEU A 205 -6.44 -19.46 16.45
N ASP A 206 -6.30 -20.69 16.91
CA ASP A 206 -5.80 -20.97 18.27
C ASP A 206 -4.32 -20.57 18.41
N MET A 207 -3.51 -20.81 17.40
CA MET A 207 -2.12 -20.35 17.33
C MET A 207 -2.07 -18.82 17.46
N GLU A 208 -2.85 -18.09 16.66
CA GLU A 208 -2.91 -16.63 16.71
C GLU A 208 -3.36 -16.12 18.09
N ARG A 209 -4.39 -16.72 18.68
CA ARG A 209 -4.94 -16.32 20.00
C ARG A 209 -4.00 -16.56 21.16
N LYS A 210 -3.10 -17.54 21.08
CA LYS A 210 -2.12 -17.87 22.13
C LYS A 210 -0.93 -16.93 22.17
N MET A 211 -0.72 -16.13 21.12
CA MET A 211 0.36 -15.14 21.13
C MET A 211 0.05 -14.00 22.12
N PRO A 212 1.08 -13.36 22.72
CA PRO A 212 0.89 -12.24 23.64
C PRO A 212 0.07 -11.12 23.00
N LYS A 213 -0.80 -10.47 23.78
CA LYS A 213 -1.70 -9.40 23.27
C LYS A 213 -0.95 -8.16 22.85
N GLU A 214 0.25 -7.95 23.39
CA GLU A 214 1.15 -6.84 23.11
C GLU A 214 1.78 -6.95 21.71
N VAL A 215 1.77 -8.15 21.12
CA VAL A 215 2.25 -8.39 19.76
C VAL A 215 1.14 -8.04 18.77
N PHE A 216 1.32 -6.96 18.04
CA PHE A 216 0.39 -6.56 16.97
C PHE A 216 0.49 -7.53 15.79
N ARG A 217 -0.57 -8.30 15.57
CA ARG A 217 -0.72 -9.25 14.46
C ARG A 217 -2.19 -9.46 14.15
N LEU A 218 -2.44 -10.00 12.97
CA LEU A 218 -3.76 -10.39 12.49
C LEU A 218 -3.63 -11.67 11.65
N LEU A 219 -4.46 -12.67 11.93
CA LEU A 219 -4.73 -13.78 11.02
C LEU A 219 -6.25 -13.96 10.92
N LYS A 220 -6.81 -13.69 9.75
CA LYS A 220 -8.24 -13.85 9.48
C LYS A 220 -8.47 -14.50 8.14
N PHE A 221 -9.46 -15.39 8.09
CA PHE A 221 -9.93 -15.99 6.85
C PHE A 221 -11.31 -15.40 6.53
N GLY A 222 -11.43 -14.81 5.34
CA GLY A 222 -12.67 -14.22 4.83
C GLY A 222 -13.50 -15.20 4.00
N LYS A 223 -12.89 -16.31 3.56
CA LYS A 223 -13.53 -17.31 2.72
C LYS A 223 -13.23 -18.71 3.24
N PHE A 224 -14.28 -19.55 3.33
CA PHE A 224 -14.21 -20.97 3.66
C PHE A 224 -15.29 -21.68 2.84
N GLN A 225 -14.91 -22.55 1.92
CA GLN A 225 -15.81 -23.29 1.04
C GLN A 225 -15.45 -24.76 1.04
N SER A 226 -16.45 -25.64 1.21
CA SER A 226 -16.24 -27.08 1.21
C SER A 226 -17.49 -27.83 0.76
N GLY A 227 -17.27 -28.95 0.10
CA GLY A 227 -18.32 -29.88 -0.32
C GLY A 227 -19.26 -29.35 -1.40
N ARG A 228 -20.09 -30.24 -1.95
CA ARG A 228 -21.05 -29.92 -3.02
C ARG A 228 -22.46 -30.38 -2.69
N VAL A 229 -22.59 -31.49 -1.97
CA VAL A 229 -23.88 -32.15 -1.65
C VAL A 229 -23.84 -32.67 -0.21
N CYS A 230 -25.01 -32.81 0.41
CA CYS A 230 -25.14 -33.20 1.83
C CYS A 230 -24.92 -34.69 2.09
N ASN A 231 -24.96 -35.54 1.09
CA ASN A 231 -24.89 -37.00 1.23
C ASN A 231 -23.56 -37.62 0.73
N ALA A 232 -22.52 -36.80 0.55
CA ALA A 232 -21.17 -37.24 0.24
C ALA A 232 -20.13 -36.54 1.09
N ILE A 233 -19.04 -37.25 1.42
CA ILE A 233 -17.84 -36.68 2.07
C ILE A 233 -17.21 -35.67 1.11
N SER A 234 -16.80 -34.52 1.64
CA SER A 234 -16.15 -33.47 0.86
C SER A 234 -14.76 -33.91 0.38
N ASP A 235 -14.53 -33.76 -0.91
CA ASP A 235 -13.24 -34.03 -1.56
C ASP A 235 -12.33 -32.79 -1.62
N HIS A 236 -12.87 -31.60 -1.31
CA HIS A 236 -12.10 -30.34 -1.38
C HIS A 236 -12.65 -29.29 -0.40
N THR A 237 -11.72 -28.66 0.32
CA THR A 237 -11.97 -27.44 1.10
C THR A 237 -10.98 -26.37 0.68
N HIS A 238 -11.50 -25.18 0.43
CA HIS A 238 -10.71 -24.00 0.05
C HIS A 238 -10.93 -22.85 1.05
N MET A 239 -9.83 -22.22 1.48
CA MET A 239 -9.86 -21.07 2.38
C MET A 239 -8.97 -19.96 1.83
N GLU A 240 -9.40 -18.70 2.00
CA GLU A 240 -8.60 -17.51 1.71
C GLU A 240 -8.63 -16.57 2.90
N GLY A 241 -7.45 -16.02 3.24
CA GLY A 241 -7.27 -15.16 4.39
C GLY A 241 -6.12 -14.17 4.23
N SER A 242 -5.88 -13.40 5.29
CA SER A 242 -4.77 -12.45 5.37
C SER A 242 -4.03 -12.64 6.69
N LEU A 243 -2.70 -12.65 6.59
CA LEU A 243 -1.77 -12.60 7.70
C LEU A 243 -1.09 -11.25 7.71
N ARG A 244 -1.07 -10.57 8.89
CA ARG A 244 -0.42 -9.27 9.06
C ARG A 244 0.37 -9.24 10.36
N ALA A 245 1.54 -8.60 10.34
CA ALA A 245 2.36 -8.31 11.53
C ALA A 245 3.31 -7.15 11.21
N PHE A 246 3.92 -6.53 12.23
CA PHE A 246 4.93 -5.50 12.01
C PHE A 246 6.34 -6.07 11.98
N GLN A 247 6.63 -6.99 12.88
CA GLN A 247 7.96 -7.57 13.05
C GLN A 247 8.13 -8.80 12.17
N ASP A 248 9.26 -8.89 11.48
CA ASP A 248 9.53 -9.96 10.52
C ASP A 248 9.63 -11.35 11.19
N ASP A 249 10.19 -11.44 12.39
CA ASP A 249 10.27 -12.68 13.16
C ASP A 249 8.89 -13.21 13.52
N ILE A 250 7.97 -12.34 13.92
CA ILE A 250 6.57 -12.67 14.18
C ILE A 250 5.87 -13.12 12.90
N PHE A 251 6.03 -12.37 11.83
CA PHE A 251 5.41 -12.66 10.54
C PHE A 251 5.85 -14.02 10.00
N TYR A 252 7.17 -14.25 9.91
CA TYR A 252 7.71 -15.51 9.40
C TYR A 252 7.47 -16.68 10.37
N GLY A 253 7.49 -16.43 11.69
CA GLY A 253 7.12 -17.42 12.69
C GLY A 253 5.67 -17.89 12.53
N MET A 254 4.71 -16.99 12.26
CA MET A 254 3.33 -17.34 11.98
C MET A 254 3.18 -18.11 10.67
N ARG A 255 3.89 -17.72 9.60
CA ARG A 255 3.91 -18.46 8.32
C ARG A 255 4.39 -19.90 8.53
N GLN A 256 5.49 -20.09 9.27
CA GLN A 256 6.02 -21.42 9.57
C GLN A 256 5.01 -22.25 10.39
N SER A 257 4.36 -21.63 11.38
CA SER A 257 3.33 -22.28 12.17
C SER A 257 2.13 -22.77 11.33
N LEU A 258 1.72 -22.01 10.31
CA LEU A 258 0.68 -22.44 9.37
C LEU A 258 1.10 -23.69 8.58
N LEU A 259 2.35 -23.75 8.11
CA LEU A 259 2.91 -24.93 7.43
C LEU A 259 2.99 -26.15 8.38
N ASP A 260 3.38 -25.94 9.63
CA ASP A 260 3.45 -27.00 10.64
C ASP A 260 2.04 -27.55 10.98
N ILE A 261 1.04 -26.68 11.06
CA ILE A 261 -0.37 -27.04 11.25
C ILE A 261 -0.86 -27.86 10.04
N ALA A 262 -0.53 -27.44 8.81
CA ALA A 262 -0.88 -28.17 7.59
C ALA A 262 -0.31 -29.60 7.64
N ALA A 263 0.98 -29.74 7.90
CA ALA A 263 1.65 -31.05 8.01
C ALA A 263 1.05 -31.93 9.14
N GLN A 264 0.61 -31.32 10.23
CA GLN A 264 -0.07 -32.07 11.30
C GLN A 264 -1.45 -32.55 10.86
N VAL A 265 -2.25 -31.71 10.19
CA VAL A 265 -3.58 -32.07 9.68
C VAL A 265 -3.47 -33.16 8.62
N GLU A 266 -2.47 -33.10 7.73
CA GLU A 266 -2.20 -34.15 6.73
C GLU A 266 -2.00 -35.53 7.41
N ARG A 267 -1.11 -35.59 8.41
CA ARG A 267 -0.84 -36.84 9.15
C ARG A 267 -2.07 -37.43 9.84
N GLU A 268 -2.95 -36.57 10.34
CA GLU A 268 -4.13 -37.00 11.10
C GLU A 268 -5.31 -37.40 10.19
N SER A 269 -5.46 -36.74 9.04
CA SER A 269 -6.64 -36.91 8.17
C SER A 269 -6.37 -37.79 6.94
N GLY A 270 -5.10 -37.91 6.54
CA GLY A 270 -4.73 -38.52 5.27
C GLY A 270 -5.03 -37.63 4.04
N CYS A 271 -5.62 -36.45 4.23
CA CYS A 271 -5.79 -35.45 3.18
C CYS A 271 -4.46 -34.78 2.84
N THR A 272 -4.33 -34.20 1.65
CA THR A 272 -3.23 -33.27 1.35
C THR A 272 -3.64 -31.85 1.69
N VAL A 273 -2.76 -31.09 2.37
CA VAL A 273 -3.03 -29.69 2.78
C VAL A 273 -1.98 -28.79 2.12
N GLN A 274 -2.39 -28.05 1.13
CA GLN A 274 -1.54 -27.08 0.44
C GLN A 274 -1.77 -25.68 1.04
N VAL A 275 -0.68 -25.01 1.43
CA VAL A 275 -0.71 -23.63 1.94
C VAL A 275 0.13 -22.78 1.02
N ASP A 276 -0.51 -21.86 0.32
CA ASP A 276 0.13 -20.85 -0.51
C ASP A 276 0.08 -19.48 0.18
N MET A 277 1.22 -18.82 0.25
CA MET A 277 1.38 -17.52 0.88
C MET A 277 2.27 -16.65 -0.01
N ASN A 278 1.72 -15.60 -0.59
CA ASN A 278 2.50 -14.67 -1.41
C ASN A 278 3.57 -13.93 -0.58
N GLU A 279 4.44 -13.17 -1.25
CA GLU A 279 5.49 -12.39 -0.57
C GLU A 279 4.88 -11.25 0.25
N GLY A 280 3.83 -10.61 -0.29
CA GLY A 280 3.21 -9.41 0.25
C GLY A 280 4.15 -8.21 0.30
N TYR A 281 3.74 -7.17 1.04
CA TYR A 281 4.56 -5.99 1.26
C TYR A 281 5.27 -6.07 2.61
N PRO A 282 6.53 -5.59 2.74
CA PRO A 282 7.16 -5.36 4.04
C PRO A 282 6.33 -4.42 4.92
N ALA A 283 6.63 -4.35 6.20
CA ALA A 283 6.05 -3.32 7.06
C ALA A 283 6.62 -1.92 6.69
N VAL A 284 5.78 -0.89 6.73
CA VAL A 284 6.27 0.49 6.72
C VAL A 284 6.84 0.77 8.11
N MET A 285 8.17 0.88 8.16
CA MET A 285 8.95 1.11 9.38
C MET A 285 9.67 2.44 9.26
N ASN A 286 9.15 3.48 9.89
CA ASN A 286 9.76 4.80 9.84
C ASN A 286 11.03 4.86 10.70
N PRO A 287 12.24 5.02 10.09
CA PRO A 287 13.50 4.96 10.84
C PRO A 287 13.55 6.06 11.92
N PRO A 288 13.79 5.73 13.20
CA PRO A 288 13.77 6.73 14.29
C PRO A 288 14.71 7.91 14.05
N ALA A 289 15.90 7.66 13.52
CA ALA A 289 16.86 8.72 13.25
C ALA A 289 16.37 9.70 12.17
N LEU A 290 15.74 9.19 11.08
CA LEU A 290 15.15 10.04 10.05
C LEU A 290 13.92 10.78 10.59
N TYR A 291 13.09 10.09 11.37
CA TYR A 291 11.90 10.68 12.02
C TYR A 291 12.26 11.89 12.88
N GLU A 292 13.28 11.79 13.75
CA GLU A 292 13.72 12.88 14.60
C GLU A 292 14.33 14.04 13.80
N ARG A 293 15.11 13.77 12.73
CA ARG A 293 15.61 14.83 11.83
C ARG A 293 14.45 15.59 11.19
N VAL A 294 13.45 14.89 10.68
CA VAL A 294 12.28 15.51 10.04
C VAL A 294 11.44 16.28 11.07
N LYS A 295 11.26 15.77 12.29
CA LYS A 295 10.53 16.45 13.38
C LYS A 295 11.19 17.76 13.82
N GLN A 296 12.51 17.90 13.63
CA GLN A 296 13.23 19.16 13.84
C GLN A 296 13.00 20.17 12.71
N ALA A 297 12.77 19.68 11.48
CA ALA A 297 12.58 20.53 10.30
C ALA A 297 11.14 21.02 10.15
N VAL A 298 10.14 20.13 10.36
CA VAL A 298 8.72 20.41 10.12
C VAL A 298 7.84 19.88 11.25
N SER A 299 6.65 20.46 11.39
CA SER A 299 5.68 20.07 12.42
C SER A 299 4.64 19.12 11.87
N PHE A 300 4.41 17.99 12.56
CA PHE A 300 3.33 17.05 12.30
C PHE A 300 2.89 16.38 13.62
N ARG A 301 1.71 15.77 13.60
CA ARG A 301 1.18 15.03 14.75
C ARG A 301 1.83 13.64 14.83
N GLU A 302 2.16 13.20 16.02
CA GLU A 302 2.52 11.82 16.29
C GLU A 302 1.26 10.94 16.43
N LEU A 303 1.23 9.80 15.75
CA LEU A 303 0.13 8.83 15.84
C LEU A 303 0.29 7.96 17.08
N ASP A 304 -0.80 7.75 17.80
CA ASP A 304 -0.84 6.99 19.06
C ASP A 304 -0.56 5.49 18.87
N ALA A 305 -0.92 4.93 17.71
CA ALA A 305 -0.78 3.50 17.41
C ALA A 305 -0.47 3.25 15.93
N PRO A 306 0.20 2.14 15.59
CA PRO A 306 0.39 1.70 14.22
C PRO A 306 -0.91 1.15 13.62
N MET A 307 -0.94 0.99 12.29
CA MET A 307 -2.11 0.54 11.54
C MET A 307 -1.89 -0.82 10.89
N MET A 308 -2.92 -1.69 10.95
CA MET A 308 -2.89 -3.04 10.35
C MET A 308 -3.17 -3.05 8.84
N ILE A 309 -3.05 -1.92 8.16
CA ILE A 309 -3.09 -1.81 6.70
C ILE A 309 -1.68 -1.92 6.14
N THR A 310 -1.56 -2.04 4.84
CA THR A 310 -0.30 -2.19 4.12
C THR A 310 -0.14 -1.12 3.06
N GLU A 311 1.10 -0.82 2.72
CA GLU A 311 1.49 0.20 1.76
C GLU A 311 2.83 -0.22 1.11
N ASP A 312 2.91 -0.18 -0.20
CA ASP A 312 4.11 -0.61 -0.94
C ASP A 312 5.29 0.36 -0.81
N PHE A 313 5.07 1.56 -0.24
CA PHE A 313 6.15 2.47 0.17
C PHE A 313 7.20 1.77 1.04
N SER A 314 6.80 0.73 1.76
CA SER A 314 7.68 -0.13 2.54
C SER A 314 8.85 -0.72 1.73
N TRP A 315 8.67 -0.92 0.42
CA TRP A 315 9.75 -1.38 -0.45
C TRP A 315 10.85 -0.34 -0.61
N TYR A 316 10.53 0.97 -0.67
CA TYR A 316 11.58 1.99 -0.67
C TYR A 316 12.46 1.87 0.57
N GLN A 317 11.85 1.63 1.72
CA GLN A 317 12.55 1.51 3.02
C GLN A 317 13.48 0.29 3.10
N GLN A 318 13.39 -0.67 2.17
CA GLN A 318 14.35 -1.76 2.03
C GLN A 318 15.63 -1.34 1.26
N PHE A 319 15.61 -0.20 0.56
CA PHE A 319 16.71 0.27 -0.29
C PHE A 319 17.34 1.57 0.23
N LEU A 320 16.54 2.46 0.80
CA LEU A 320 16.99 3.76 1.31
C LEU A 320 16.13 4.22 2.50
N PRO A 321 16.61 5.13 3.34
CA PRO A 321 15.80 5.70 4.41
C PRO A 321 14.53 6.36 3.85
N GLY A 322 13.35 5.97 4.36
CA GLY A 322 12.07 6.52 3.92
C GLY A 322 11.19 6.88 5.11
N LEU A 323 10.41 7.96 5.00
CA LEU A 323 9.44 8.37 6.01
C LEU A 323 8.06 8.58 5.37
N PHE A 324 7.06 7.94 5.95
CA PHE A 324 5.69 7.97 5.45
C PHE A 324 4.79 8.81 6.36
N PHE A 325 3.93 9.60 5.74
CA PHE A 325 3.01 10.51 6.42
C PHE A 325 1.57 10.26 6.01
N LEU A 326 0.64 10.72 6.84
CA LEU A 326 -0.78 10.79 6.54
C LEU A 326 -1.22 12.24 6.48
N LEU A 327 -2.09 12.55 5.53
CA LEU A 327 -2.80 13.82 5.41
C LEU A 327 -4.27 13.60 5.74
N GLY A 328 -4.73 14.16 6.84
CA GLY A 328 -6.10 14.02 7.31
C GLY A 328 -7.12 14.54 6.30
N ALA A 329 -8.07 13.69 5.92
CA ALA A 329 -9.17 14.00 5.02
C ALA A 329 -10.48 14.39 5.76
N GLY A 330 -10.50 14.29 7.10
CA GLY A 330 -11.71 14.53 7.88
C GLY A 330 -12.60 13.31 8.01
N ASP A 331 -13.84 13.55 8.44
CA ASP A 331 -14.90 12.54 8.54
C ASP A 331 -15.57 12.38 7.17
N VAL A 332 -14.98 11.54 6.33
CA VAL A 332 -15.39 11.27 4.95
C VAL A 332 -15.55 9.77 4.73
N PRO A 333 -16.18 9.30 3.63
CA PRO A 333 -16.25 7.89 3.31
C PRO A 333 -14.87 7.22 3.34
N ALA A 334 -14.84 5.93 3.67
CA ALA A 334 -13.60 5.15 3.76
C ALA A 334 -12.88 5.10 2.40
N LEU A 335 -11.56 4.93 2.42
CA LEU A 335 -10.80 4.56 1.23
C LEU A 335 -11.39 3.29 0.62
N HIS A 336 -11.30 3.15 -0.71
CA HIS A 336 -11.88 2.07 -1.53
C HIS A 336 -13.42 2.04 -1.54
N SER A 337 -14.09 3.09 -1.00
CA SER A 337 -15.53 3.27 -1.16
C SER A 337 -15.87 3.86 -2.52
N ASP A 338 -16.98 3.44 -3.11
CA ASP A 338 -17.45 3.93 -4.41
C ASP A 338 -17.98 5.38 -4.38
N ASP A 339 -18.11 5.94 -3.19
CA ASP A 339 -18.48 7.33 -2.91
C ASP A 339 -17.35 8.13 -2.22
N PHE A 340 -16.12 7.61 -2.20
CA PHE A 340 -14.98 8.29 -1.58
C PHE A 340 -14.78 9.69 -2.18
N HIS A 341 -14.75 10.67 -1.32
CA HIS A 341 -14.47 12.08 -1.66
C HIS A 341 -13.90 12.80 -0.44
N PHE A 342 -13.26 13.94 -0.66
CA PHE A 342 -12.65 14.75 0.39
C PHE A 342 -12.66 16.24 0.03
N ASN A 343 -12.45 17.10 1.02
CA ASN A 343 -12.29 18.54 0.83
C ASN A 343 -10.94 18.82 0.11
N GLU A 344 -10.98 19.22 -1.16
CA GLU A 344 -9.80 19.43 -2.01
C GLU A 344 -8.85 20.53 -1.48
N GLN A 345 -9.29 21.40 -0.56
CA GLN A 345 -8.43 22.44 0.04
C GLN A 345 -7.29 21.85 0.88
N ILE A 346 -7.44 20.63 1.39
CA ILE A 346 -6.39 19.94 2.15
C ILE A 346 -5.14 19.63 1.31
N LEU A 347 -5.29 19.51 -0.02
CA LEU A 347 -4.16 19.25 -0.92
C LEU A 347 -3.09 20.35 -0.84
N VAL A 348 -3.52 21.60 -0.60
CA VAL A 348 -2.59 22.72 -0.37
C VAL A 348 -1.74 22.47 0.86
N LYS A 349 -2.32 21.89 1.92
CA LYS A 349 -1.58 21.55 3.15
C LYS A 349 -0.53 20.46 2.92
N GLY A 350 -0.85 19.46 2.06
CA GLY A 350 0.14 18.46 1.65
C GLY A 350 1.30 19.07 0.87
N ALA A 351 1.00 19.98 -0.06
CA ALA A 351 2.02 20.69 -0.85
C ALA A 351 2.85 21.65 0.02
N ASP A 352 2.21 22.38 0.96
CA ASP A 352 2.90 23.25 1.94
C ASP A 352 3.89 22.43 2.77
N PHE A 353 3.47 21.26 3.26
CA PHE A 353 4.28 20.37 4.07
C PHE A 353 5.50 19.83 3.29
N PHE A 354 5.30 19.37 2.07
CA PHE A 354 6.42 18.88 1.24
C PHE A 354 7.39 19.99 0.84
N GLU A 355 6.89 21.19 0.54
CA GLU A 355 7.74 22.35 0.27
C GLU A 355 8.58 22.72 1.50
N GLU A 356 7.96 22.82 2.68
CA GLU A 356 8.64 23.12 3.94
C GLU A 356 9.71 22.06 4.27
N LEU A 357 9.38 20.77 4.01
CA LEU A 357 10.33 19.68 4.19
C LEU A 357 11.52 19.79 3.22
N ALA A 358 11.27 20.11 1.95
CA ALA A 358 12.34 20.32 0.96
C ALA A 358 13.27 21.49 1.32
N GLU A 359 12.74 22.53 1.96
CA GLU A 359 13.51 23.71 2.37
C GLU A 359 14.32 23.52 3.66
N LYS A 360 13.79 22.75 4.61
CA LYS A 360 14.32 22.71 5.98
C LYS A 360 15.00 21.41 6.37
N PHE A 361 14.82 20.35 5.61
CA PHE A 361 15.49 19.08 5.88
C PHE A 361 16.99 19.21 5.55
N LEU A 362 17.85 18.98 6.55
CA LEU A 362 19.31 19.09 6.48
C LEU A 362 20.00 17.75 6.74
#